data_a9c088e66d0270f4deef8dff3b994053
#
_entry.id   a9c088e66d0270f4deef8dff3b994053
#
_cell.length_a   1.000
_cell.length_b   1.000
_cell.length_c   1.000
_cell.angle_alpha   90.00
_cell.angle_beta   90.00
_cell.angle_gamma   90.00
#
_symmetry.space_group_name_H-M   'P 1'
#
loop_
_entity.id
_entity.type
_entity.pdbx_description
1 polymer ?
#
loop_
_entity_poly.entity_id
_entity_poly.type
_entity_poly.pdbx_seq_one_letter_code
_entity_poly.pdbx_strand_id
1 'polypeptide(L)'
;MAEAKRDKAADQLKYWKKTAEASRITTSTGAPVGNKTNSLTVGPRGPLLLQDFQFLDEMAHFGRERIPERVVHAKGAGAFGYFECTDNVSKYTCLKPFESIGKKTPIAIRFSTVGGESGSADTARDPRGFAVKFYTEDGNWDLVGNNTPIFFIRDPQLFPHFIHTQKRNPQTHLKDPDMFWDFISLRPETSHQVSFLFSDRGTPDGYRHMNGYGSHTFKLVNSAGEAVYCKFHFKTDQGIKNLSTDRADQLAASDPDYAIRDLYNAIAEGRYPSWTLYLQIMSMKEAEQVEFNPFDLTKIWPHSRWPLIRVGKLVLNKNPENYFADVEQAAYCPAHMIPGVEPSPDKMLQGRLYSYTDTHRHRLGTNYMQLPVNCPYMARTRNYQRDGPQCMGKNQAGAPNYHPNSFSGPEETKQALHSEHRYQLSGEVARHDSANEDNFSQVGDFWRKVLSSAERQRLAKNIADHLLGAQRFIQERAIKNFSQCDSEYGAAIQKYLDKNPANKL
;
A
#
# COMPACT_ATOMS: atom_id res chain seq x y z
N MET A 1 -40.57 -11.22 -10.04
CA MET A 1 -39.41 -10.48 -9.53
C MET A 1 -38.39 -10.39 -10.67
N ALA A 2 -38.05 -9.19 -11.14
CA ALA A 2 -37.02 -9.05 -12.15
C ALA A 2 -35.69 -9.58 -11.53
N GLU A 3 -35.03 -10.54 -12.18
CA GLU A 3 -33.69 -10.98 -11.79
C GLU A 3 -32.80 -9.76 -11.73
N ALA A 4 -32.26 -9.44 -10.54
CA ALA A 4 -31.26 -8.39 -10.41
C ALA A 4 -30.11 -8.73 -11.39
N LYS A 5 -29.80 -7.79 -12.29
CA LYS A 5 -28.74 -7.98 -13.29
C LYS A 5 -27.42 -8.26 -12.57
N ARG A 6 -26.98 -9.50 -12.62
CA ARG A 6 -25.73 -9.93 -11.99
C ARG A 6 -24.55 -9.26 -12.72
N ASP A 7 -23.57 -8.78 -11.96
CA ASP A 7 -22.36 -8.17 -12.48
C ASP A 7 -21.29 -9.24 -12.88
N LYS A 8 -20.17 -8.81 -13.47
CA LYS A 8 -19.11 -9.71 -13.94
C LYS A 8 -18.46 -10.51 -12.80
N ALA A 9 -18.30 -9.91 -11.62
CA ALA A 9 -17.75 -10.60 -10.45
C ALA A 9 -18.70 -11.70 -9.97
N ALA A 10 -19.99 -11.41 -9.88
CA ALA A 10 -21.02 -12.38 -9.49
C ALA A 10 -21.18 -13.52 -10.51
N ASP A 11 -20.86 -13.25 -11.78
CA ASP A 11 -21.00 -14.21 -12.89
C ASP A 11 -19.72 -15.00 -13.19
N GLN A 12 -18.65 -14.80 -12.42
CA GLN A 12 -17.33 -15.40 -12.69
C GLN A 12 -17.41 -16.93 -12.90
N LEU A 13 -18.15 -17.66 -12.06
CA LEU A 13 -18.29 -19.11 -12.16
C LEU A 13 -19.02 -19.58 -13.41
N LYS A 14 -19.70 -18.70 -14.19
CA LYS A 14 -20.30 -19.08 -15.47
C LYS A 14 -19.27 -19.59 -16.47
N TYR A 15 -18.04 -19.10 -16.43
CA TYR A 15 -16.94 -19.57 -17.27
C TYR A 15 -16.50 -21.00 -16.95
N TRP A 16 -16.80 -21.46 -15.71
CA TRP A 16 -16.46 -22.79 -15.23
C TRP A 16 -17.66 -23.74 -15.24
N LYS A 17 -18.78 -23.30 -15.85
CA LYS A 17 -19.92 -24.17 -16.02
C LYS A 17 -19.50 -25.41 -16.82
N LYS A 18 -19.79 -26.59 -16.26
CA LYS A 18 -19.38 -27.87 -16.82
C LYS A 18 -19.99 -28.05 -18.22
N THR A 19 -19.16 -27.96 -19.25
CA THR A 19 -19.54 -28.08 -20.67
C THR A 19 -18.80 -29.18 -21.39
N ALA A 20 -17.76 -29.76 -20.75
CA ALA A 20 -16.92 -30.83 -21.29
C ALA A 20 -16.59 -31.84 -20.19
N GLU A 21 -15.86 -32.88 -20.52
CA GLU A 21 -15.36 -33.86 -19.55
C GLU A 21 -14.43 -33.20 -18.56
N ALA A 22 -14.69 -33.38 -17.26
CA ALA A 22 -13.90 -32.80 -16.20
C ALA A 22 -12.56 -33.53 -16.04
N SER A 23 -11.53 -32.78 -15.63
CA SER A 23 -10.24 -33.37 -15.22
C SER A 23 -10.41 -34.36 -14.09
N ARG A 24 -9.55 -35.37 -14.01
CA ARG A 24 -9.54 -36.34 -12.90
C ARG A 24 -8.97 -35.70 -11.63
N ILE A 25 -9.61 -35.96 -10.50
CA ILE A 25 -9.08 -35.55 -9.19
C ILE A 25 -7.90 -36.49 -8.84
N THR A 26 -6.83 -35.86 -8.30
CA THR A 26 -5.67 -36.59 -7.77
C THR A 26 -5.35 -36.13 -6.35
N THR A 27 -4.56 -36.95 -5.63
CA THR A 27 -3.84 -36.52 -4.42
C THR A 27 -2.75 -35.51 -4.79
N SER A 28 -2.10 -34.90 -3.80
CA SER A 28 -0.95 -34.01 -4.01
C SER A 28 0.23 -34.70 -4.71
N THR A 29 0.35 -36.02 -4.59
CA THR A 29 1.38 -36.84 -5.24
C THR A 29 0.99 -37.34 -6.64
N GLY A 30 -0.21 -36.99 -7.15
CA GLY A 30 -0.68 -37.35 -8.48
C GLY A 30 -1.46 -38.67 -8.56
N ALA A 31 -1.69 -39.39 -7.46
CA ALA A 31 -2.47 -40.62 -7.48
C ALA A 31 -3.97 -40.33 -7.73
N PRO A 32 -4.66 -41.12 -8.59
CA PRO A 32 -6.06 -40.89 -8.91
C PRO A 32 -6.96 -41.16 -7.71
N VAL A 33 -7.98 -40.30 -7.54
CA VAL A 33 -8.96 -40.36 -6.45
C VAL A 33 -10.28 -40.95 -6.99
N GLY A 34 -10.68 -42.09 -6.48
CA GLY A 34 -11.89 -42.81 -6.91
C GLY A 34 -13.17 -42.34 -6.23
N ASN A 35 -13.09 -41.88 -5.00
CA ASN A 35 -14.24 -41.38 -4.24
C ASN A 35 -13.81 -40.16 -3.39
N LYS A 36 -14.44 -39.01 -3.64
CA LYS A 36 -14.10 -37.74 -2.99
C LYS A 36 -15.04 -37.38 -1.83
N THR A 37 -16.15 -38.08 -1.69
CA THR A 37 -17.23 -37.69 -0.78
C THR A 37 -17.34 -38.57 0.46
N ASN A 38 -16.66 -39.70 0.48
CA ASN A 38 -16.72 -40.67 1.59
C ASN A 38 -15.33 -41.08 2.05
N SER A 39 -15.11 -41.03 3.34
CA SER A 39 -13.90 -41.55 3.98
C SER A 39 -13.86 -43.07 4.03
N LEU A 40 -12.67 -43.64 4.10
CA LEU A 40 -12.48 -45.07 4.25
C LEU A 40 -12.81 -45.51 5.69
N THR A 41 -13.83 -46.34 5.85
CA THR A 41 -14.29 -46.80 7.16
C THR A 41 -14.40 -48.34 7.23
N VAL A 42 -14.45 -48.87 8.43
CA VAL A 42 -14.75 -50.31 8.69
C VAL A 42 -16.28 -50.49 8.70
N GLY A 43 -16.85 -50.83 7.55
CA GLY A 43 -18.30 -50.92 7.37
C GLY A 43 -18.99 -49.54 7.42
N PRO A 44 -20.29 -49.47 7.21
CA PRO A 44 -21.02 -48.17 7.05
C PRO A 44 -21.12 -47.36 8.36
N ARG A 45 -20.84 -47.94 9.50
CA ARG A 45 -20.88 -47.33 10.83
C ARG A 45 -19.59 -47.45 11.63
N GLY A 46 -18.56 -48.00 11.04
CA GLY A 46 -17.28 -48.27 11.71
C GLY A 46 -16.39 -47.02 11.75
N PRO A 47 -15.25 -47.12 12.45
CA PRO A 47 -14.27 -46.02 12.53
C PRO A 47 -13.62 -45.75 11.15
N LEU A 48 -13.19 -44.49 10.99
CA LEU A 48 -12.33 -44.09 9.90
C LEU A 48 -10.94 -44.73 10.04
N LEU A 49 -10.37 -45.17 8.92
CA LEU A 49 -9.03 -45.74 8.89
C LEU A 49 -7.98 -44.72 8.47
N LEU A 50 -6.85 -44.68 9.20
CA LEU A 50 -5.74 -43.76 8.88
C LEU A 50 -5.05 -44.06 7.53
N GLN A 51 -5.29 -45.24 6.93
CA GLN A 51 -4.82 -45.54 5.59
C GLN A 51 -5.61 -44.84 4.46
N ASP A 52 -6.58 -43.98 4.79
CA ASP A 52 -7.20 -43.06 3.87
C ASP A 52 -6.24 -41.91 3.56
N PHE A 53 -5.24 -42.14 2.72
CA PHE A 53 -4.21 -41.18 2.38
C PHE A 53 -4.75 -39.93 1.72
N GLN A 54 -5.82 -40.01 0.92
CA GLN A 54 -6.49 -38.88 0.35
C GLN A 54 -7.03 -37.95 1.43
N PHE A 55 -7.72 -38.49 2.42
CA PHE A 55 -8.27 -37.72 3.54
C PHE A 55 -7.16 -37.04 4.35
N LEU A 56 -6.10 -37.80 4.69
CA LEU A 56 -4.98 -37.27 5.45
C LEU A 56 -4.25 -36.14 4.73
N ASP A 57 -3.97 -36.33 3.44
CA ASP A 57 -3.30 -35.32 2.60
C ASP A 57 -4.11 -34.01 2.54
N GLU A 58 -5.40 -34.12 2.26
CA GLU A 58 -6.29 -32.97 2.15
C GLU A 58 -6.47 -32.22 3.48
N MET A 59 -6.68 -32.94 4.58
CA MET A 59 -6.84 -32.32 5.89
C MET A 59 -5.55 -31.66 6.37
N ALA A 60 -4.40 -32.27 6.09
CA ALA A 60 -3.10 -31.68 6.41
C ALA A 60 -2.86 -30.37 5.60
N HIS A 61 -3.24 -30.34 4.34
CA HIS A 61 -3.17 -29.15 3.51
C HIS A 61 -4.14 -28.06 3.99
N PHE A 62 -5.43 -28.42 4.17
CA PHE A 62 -6.48 -27.49 4.61
C PHE A 62 -6.11 -26.72 5.88
N GLY A 63 -5.55 -27.43 6.89
CA GLY A 63 -5.09 -26.80 8.12
C GLY A 63 -3.97 -25.75 7.95
N ARG A 64 -3.36 -25.65 6.75
CA ARG A 64 -2.23 -24.77 6.42
C ARG A 64 -2.48 -23.85 5.25
N GLU A 65 -3.72 -23.67 4.80
CA GLU A 65 -4.09 -22.80 3.68
C GLU A 65 -4.05 -21.30 4.03
N ARG A 66 -3.58 -20.94 5.20
CA ARG A 66 -3.45 -19.55 5.63
C ARG A 66 -1.98 -19.18 5.78
N ILE A 67 -1.66 -17.98 5.32
CA ILE A 67 -0.43 -17.27 5.68
C ILE A 67 -0.82 -16.12 6.62
N PRO A 68 0.09 -15.60 7.45
CA PRO A 68 -0.20 -14.41 8.24
C PRO A 68 -0.73 -13.29 7.33
N GLU A 69 -1.82 -12.64 7.73
CA GLU A 69 -2.24 -11.43 7.03
C GLU A 69 -1.18 -10.33 7.19
N ARG A 70 -1.16 -9.36 6.28
CA ARG A 70 -0.27 -8.20 6.43
C ARG A 70 -0.61 -7.47 7.72
N VAL A 71 0.42 -7.04 8.49
CA VAL A 71 0.23 -6.34 9.77
C VAL A 71 -0.61 -5.07 9.61
N VAL A 72 -0.49 -4.41 8.45
CA VAL A 72 -1.35 -3.36 7.94
C VAL A 72 -1.64 -3.65 6.47
N HIS A 73 -2.70 -3.08 5.92
CA HIS A 73 -3.14 -3.32 4.53
C HIS A 73 -3.64 -4.75 4.26
N ALA A 74 -4.22 -5.42 5.24
CA ALA A 74 -4.68 -6.81 5.10
C ALA A 74 -5.80 -6.94 4.06
N LYS A 75 -6.83 -6.08 4.12
CA LYS A 75 -7.91 -6.03 3.13
C LYS A 75 -7.47 -5.27 1.88
N GLY A 76 -7.60 -5.89 0.71
CA GLY A 76 -7.24 -5.22 -0.53
C GLY A 76 -7.55 -5.99 -1.80
N ALA A 77 -7.28 -5.36 -2.93
CA ALA A 77 -7.45 -5.90 -4.28
C ALA A 77 -6.18 -5.70 -5.11
N GLY A 78 -5.93 -6.60 -6.06
CA GLY A 78 -4.84 -6.49 -7.01
C GLY A 78 -5.34 -6.44 -8.44
N ALA A 79 -4.52 -5.88 -9.32
CA ALA A 79 -4.71 -5.91 -10.76
C ALA A 79 -3.36 -5.82 -11.48
N PHE A 80 -3.36 -6.18 -12.76
CA PHE A 80 -2.19 -6.13 -13.63
C PHE A 80 -2.43 -5.18 -14.79
N GLY A 81 -1.35 -4.75 -15.39
CA GLY A 81 -1.40 -3.86 -16.53
C GLY A 81 -0.01 -3.41 -16.97
N TYR A 82 0.09 -2.18 -17.39
CA TYR A 82 1.34 -1.60 -17.84
C TYR A 82 1.45 -0.12 -17.46
N PHE A 83 2.67 0.33 -17.34
CA PHE A 83 3.03 1.74 -17.36
C PHE A 83 3.59 2.08 -18.73
N GLU A 84 3.15 3.20 -19.33
CA GLU A 84 3.64 3.74 -20.58
C GLU A 84 4.29 5.10 -20.35
N CYS A 85 5.56 5.24 -20.68
CA CYS A 85 6.26 6.51 -20.64
C CYS A 85 5.75 7.43 -21.75
N THR A 86 5.29 8.62 -21.42
CA THR A 86 4.75 9.58 -22.41
C THR A 86 5.60 10.83 -22.56
N ASP A 87 6.51 11.10 -21.62
CA ASP A 87 7.30 12.31 -21.58
C ASP A 87 8.75 12.02 -21.22
N ASN A 88 9.68 12.77 -21.79
CA ASN A 88 11.09 12.59 -21.53
C ASN A 88 11.50 13.24 -20.20
N VAL A 89 11.94 12.42 -19.25
CA VAL A 89 12.47 12.85 -17.94
C VAL A 89 13.93 12.38 -17.71
N SER A 90 14.64 11.99 -18.75
CA SER A 90 16.02 11.46 -18.70
C SER A 90 17.02 12.42 -18.06
N LYS A 91 16.74 13.74 -18.07
CA LYS A 91 17.56 14.71 -17.34
C LYS A 91 17.54 14.54 -15.81
N TYR A 92 16.54 13.83 -15.27
CA TYR A 92 16.41 13.62 -13.83
C TYR A 92 16.75 12.19 -13.40
N THR A 93 16.57 11.21 -14.29
CA THR A 93 16.72 9.80 -13.90
C THR A 93 17.04 8.90 -15.10
N CYS A 94 17.77 7.82 -14.86
CA CYS A 94 17.99 6.73 -15.82
C CYS A 94 17.05 5.53 -15.59
N LEU A 95 15.99 5.67 -14.80
CA LEU A 95 15.02 4.61 -14.53
C LEU A 95 14.51 3.95 -15.81
N LYS A 96 14.62 2.63 -15.89
CA LYS A 96 14.21 1.84 -17.08
C LYS A 96 12.77 2.07 -17.53
N PRO A 97 11.76 2.16 -16.67
CA PRO A 97 10.40 2.49 -17.10
C PRO A 97 10.27 3.85 -17.80
N PHE A 98 11.21 4.78 -17.57
CA PHE A 98 11.20 6.14 -18.13
C PHE A 98 12.22 6.37 -19.24
N GLU A 99 12.85 5.29 -19.73
CA GLU A 99 13.98 5.32 -20.68
C GLU A 99 13.64 5.98 -22.01
N SER A 100 12.43 5.76 -22.54
CA SER A 100 12.00 6.32 -23.81
C SER A 100 10.49 6.47 -23.90
N ILE A 101 10.06 7.49 -24.64
CA ILE A 101 8.63 7.72 -24.92
C ILE A 101 8.06 6.51 -25.69
N GLY A 102 6.88 6.05 -25.28
CA GLY A 102 6.20 4.88 -25.81
C GLY A 102 6.62 3.55 -25.18
N LYS A 103 7.67 3.53 -24.36
CA LYS A 103 8.07 2.30 -23.65
C LYS A 103 6.97 1.87 -22.69
N LYS A 104 6.57 0.58 -22.81
CA LYS A 104 5.62 -0.07 -21.89
C LYS A 104 6.35 -1.02 -20.96
N THR A 105 6.10 -0.87 -19.66
CA THR A 105 6.65 -1.71 -18.60
C THR A 105 5.49 -2.44 -17.93
N PRO A 106 5.51 -3.78 -17.82
CA PRO A 106 4.49 -4.53 -17.10
C PRO A 106 4.45 -4.14 -15.63
N ILE A 107 3.26 -4.08 -15.06
CA ILE A 107 3.06 -3.77 -13.64
C ILE A 107 2.09 -4.72 -12.96
N ALA A 108 2.25 -4.87 -11.65
CA ALA A 108 1.24 -5.33 -10.73
C ALA A 108 0.93 -4.21 -9.73
N ILE A 109 -0.34 -3.99 -9.42
CA ILE A 109 -0.74 -3.01 -8.40
C ILE A 109 -1.58 -3.70 -7.33
N ARG A 110 -1.44 -3.24 -6.08
CA ARG A 110 -2.35 -3.59 -5.00
C ARG A 110 -2.87 -2.36 -4.30
N PHE A 111 -4.20 -2.27 -4.24
CA PHE A 111 -4.94 -1.31 -3.42
C PHE A 111 -5.37 -1.97 -2.11
N SER A 112 -5.51 -1.19 -1.04
CA SER A 112 -5.90 -1.72 0.27
C SER A 112 -6.43 -0.63 1.19
N THR A 113 -7.13 -1.02 2.26
CA THR A 113 -7.26 -0.19 3.47
C THR A 113 -5.98 -0.34 4.30
N VAL A 114 -5.92 0.24 5.50
CA VAL A 114 -4.73 0.20 6.38
C VAL A 114 -5.01 -0.53 7.69
N GLY A 115 -5.98 -0.06 8.47
CA GLY A 115 -6.19 -0.50 9.85
C GLY A 115 -7.05 -1.75 10.02
N GLY A 116 -7.87 -2.10 9.03
CA GLY A 116 -8.79 -3.25 9.09
C GLY A 116 -8.09 -4.60 8.86
N GLU A 117 -8.67 -5.64 9.43
CA GLU A 117 -8.32 -7.05 9.18
C GLU A 117 -8.79 -7.46 7.77
N SER A 118 -8.37 -8.65 7.28
CA SER A 118 -8.67 -9.11 5.91
C SER A 118 -10.18 -9.20 5.59
N GLY A 119 -11.03 -9.44 6.58
CA GLY A 119 -12.50 -9.50 6.47
C GLY A 119 -13.22 -8.17 6.67
N SER A 120 -12.52 -7.07 6.92
CA SER A 120 -13.14 -5.76 7.13
C SER A 120 -13.73 -5.15 5.85
N ALA A 121 -14.59 -4.13 6.02
CA ALA A 121 -15.16 -3.40 4.89
C ALA A 121 -14.13 -2.48 4.23
N ASP A 122 -14.11 -2.45 2.90
CA ASP A 122 -13.17 -1.63 2.11
C ASP A 122 -13.65 -0.18 1.88
N THR A 123 -14.86 0.16 2.35
CA THR A 123 -15.38 1.54 2.38
C THR A 123 -15.12 2.28 3.70
N ALA A 124 -14.47 1.63 4.67
CA ALA A 124 -14.11 2.27 5.93
C ALA A 124 -13.31 3.56 5.72
N ARG A 125 -13.50 4.55 6.63
CA ARG A 125 -12.67 5.77 6.68
C ARG A 125 -11.28 5.40 7.13
N ASP A 126 -10.37 5.31 6.17
CA ASP A 126 -9.01 4.82 6.36
C ASP A 126 -8.12 5.34 5.21
N PRO A 127 -6.82 5.53 5.36
CA PRO A 127 -5.94 5.69 4.22
C PRO A 127 -6.05 4.47 3.29
N ARG A 128 -5.79 4.67 2.01
CA ARG A 128 -5.74 3.56 1.05
C ARG A 128 -4.29 3.33 0.63
N GLY A 129 -3.87 2.05 0.67
CA GLY A 129 -2.63 1.62 0.04
C GLY A 129 -2.71 1.75 -1.49
N PHE A 130 -1.60 2.14 -2.09
CA PHE A 130 -1.38 2.26 -3.52
C PHE A 130 0.03 1.76 -3.82
N ALA A 131 0.19 0.44 -3.96
CA ALA A 131 1.48 -0.20 -4.14
C ALA A 131 1.63 -0.70 -5.58
N VAL A 132 2.64 -0.20 -6.28
CA VAL A 132 2.94 -0.55 -7.69
C VAL A 132 4.27 -1.27 -7.76
N LYS A 133 4.29 -2.43 -8.41
CA LYS A 133 5.49 -3.17 -8.80
C LYS A 133 5.70 -3.02 -10.29
N PHE A 134 6.84 -2.50 -10.69
CA PHE A 134 7.28 -2.43 -12.08
C PHE A 134 8.25 -3.60 -12.34
N TYR A 135 7.93 -4.42 -13.33
CA TYR A 135 8.82 -5.50 -13.77
C TYR A 135 9.72 -4.96 -14.89
N THR A 136 10.98 -4.73 -14.57
CA THR A 136 11.91 -4.10 -15.51
C THR A 136 13.10 -5.00 -15.84
N GLU A 137 13.82 -4.64 -16.89
CA GLU A 137 15.04 -5.33 -17.32
C GLU A 137 16.19 -5.19 -16.32
N ASP A 138 16.12 -4.18 -15.45
CA ASP A 138 17.09 -3.93 -14.36
C ASP A 138 16.62 -4.51 -13.01
N GLY A 139 15.51 -5.26 -12.99
CA GLY A 139 14.90 -5.84 -11.80
C GLY A 139 13.53 -5.27 -11.48
N ASN A 140 12.95 -5.71 -10.37
CA ASN A 140 11.68 -5.16 -9.90
C ASN A 140 11.90 -3.84 -9.15
N TRP A 141 11.13 -2.84 -9.52
CA TRP A 141 11.01 -1.61 -8.74
C TRP A 141 9.63 -1.53 -8.10
N ASP A 142 9.58 -1.35 -6.77
CA ASP A 142 8.35 -1.21 -6.02
C ASP A 142 8.18 0.22 -5.50
N LEU A 143 7.09 0.88 -5.91
CA LEU A 143 6.66 2.16 -5.35
C LEU A 143 5.46 1.93 -4.42
N VAL A 144 5.74 1.89 -3.12
CA VAL A 144 4.77 1.49 -2.09
C VAL A 144 4.18 2.73 -1.42
N GLY A 145 3.10 3.24 -1.98
CA GLY A 145 2.47 4.50 -1.60
C GLY A 145 1.08 4.37 -0.98
N ASN A 146 0.44 5.53 -0.83
CA ASN A 146 -0.92 5.69 -0.32
C ASN A 146 -1.73 6.65 -1.20
N ASN A 147 -3.03 6.78 -0.91
CA ASN A 147 -3.90 7.78 -1.54
C ASN A 147 -3.75 9.18 -0.94
N THR A 148 -2.78 9.40 -0.07
CA THR A 148 -2.46 10.69 0.56
C THR A 148 -1.01 11.05 0.32
N PRO A 149 -0.69 12.35 0.09
CA PRO A 149 0.68 12.79 -0.16
C PRO A 149 1.55 12.82 1.10
N ILE A 150 0.97 12.62 2.25
CA ILE A 150 1.58 12.69 3.59
C ILE A 150 1.20 11.47 4.42
N PHE A 151 1.76 11.38 5.64
CA PHE A 151 1.44 10.34 6.61
C PHE A 151 1.29 10.95 8.03
N PHE A 152 0.83 10.16 9.00
CA PHE A 152 0.52 10.63 10.35
C PHE A 152 1.76 11.07 11.15
N ILE A 153 2.90 10.43 10.93
CA ILE A 153 4.11 10.57 11.72
C ILE A 153 5.33 10.72 10.81
N ARG A 154 6.38 11.35 11.33
CA ARG A 154 7.65 11.60 10.64
C ARG A 154 8.81 10.75 11.13
N ASP A 155 8.65 10.07 12.26
CA ASP A 155 9.68 9.21 12.84
C ASP A 155 9.18 7.75 12.89
N PRO A 156 9.91 6.77 12.31
CA PRO A 156 9.49 5.38 12.27
C PRO A 156 9.43 4.70 13.64
N GLN A 157 10.11 5.26 14.66
CA GLN A 157 10.04 4.77 16.04
C GLN A 157 8.60 4.76 16.57
N LEU A 158 7.75 5.68 16.08
CA LEU A 158 6.36 5.80 16.49
C LEU A 158 5.40 4.89 15.72
N PHE A 159 5.85 4.26 14.62
CA PHE A 159 4.96 3.50 13.75
C PHE A 159 4.24 2.34 14.46
N PRO A 160 4.91 1.46 15.25
CA PRO A 160 4.22 0.40 15.98
C PRO A 160 3.17 0.95 16.96
N HIS A 161 3.49 2.02 17.68
CA HIS A 161 2.59 2.65 18.65
C HIS A 161 1.36 3.24 17.95
N PHE A 162 1.57 3.98 16.86
CA PHE A 162 0.48 4.49 16.03
C PHE A 162 -0.44 3.35 15.54
N ILE A 163 0.13 2.27 15.02
CA ILE A 163 -0.66 1.14 14.52
C ILE A 163 -1.44 0.44 15.64
N HIS A 164 -0.87 0.30 16.83
CA HIS A 164 -1.61 -0.27 17.97
C HIS A 164 -2.89 0.52 18.26
N THR A 165 -2.88 1.87 18.11
CA THR A 165 -4.08 2.70 18.31
C THR A 165 -5.15 2.51 17.22
N GLN A 166 -4.76 2.00 16.05
CA GLN A 166 -5.66 1.71 14.92
C GLN A 166 -6.24 0.29 14.99
N LYS A 167 -5.64 -0.59 15.77
CA LYS A 167 -6.06 -1.98 15.91
C LYS A 167 -7.11 -2.13 17.01
N ARG A 168 -6.90 -2.95 17.98
CA ARG A 168 -7.91 -3.29 18.99
C ARG A 168 -7.37 -3.10 20.40
N ASN A 169 -8.25 -2.69 21.30
CA ASN A 169 -7.93 -2.61 22.73
C ASN A 169 -7.43 -3.99 23.22
N PRO A 170 -6.29 -4.06 23.93
CA PRO A 170 -5.65 -5.33 24.31
C PRO A 170 -6.48 -6.19 25.27
N GLN A 171 -7.44 -5.62 25.99
CA GLN A 171 -8.31 -6.35 26.93
C GLN A 171 -9.66 -6.67 26.28
N THR A 172 -10.33 -5.67 25.72
CA THR A 172 -11.72 -5.80 25.24
C THR A 172 -11.79 -6.35 23.82
N HIS A 173 -10.70 -6.25 23.06
CA HIS A 173 -10.62 -6.55 21.62
C HIS A 173 -11.54 -5.72 20.74
N LEU A 174 -11.98 -4.57 21.21
CA LEU A 174 -12.80 -3.61 20.47
C LEU A 174 -11.94 -2.52 19.83
N LYS A 175 -12.44 -1.86 18.78
CA LYS A 175 -11.93 -0.56 18.35
C LYS A 175 -12.18 0.45 19.45
N ASP A 176 -11.21 1.30 19.71
CA ASP A 176 -11.23 2.17 20.88
C ASP A 176 -10.89 3.62 20.49
N PRO A 177 -11.88 4.54 20.50
CA PRO A 177 -11.65 5.94 20.18
C PRO A 177 -10.68 6.65 21.14
N ASP A 178 -10.63 6.23 22.41
CA ASP A 178 -9.66 6.78 23.36
C ASP A 178 -8.23 6.50 22.91
N MET A 179 -7.91 5.26 22.55
CA MET A 179 -6.58 4.89 22.06
C MET A 179 -6.18 5.71 20.82
N PHE A 180 -7.10 5.88 19.88
CA PHE A 180 -6.85 6.65 18.67
C PHE A 180 -6.60 8.13 18.99
N TRP A 181 -7.55 8.79 19.65
CA TRP A 181 -7.50 10.24 19.88
C TRP A 181 -6.47 10.66 20.93
N ASP A 182 -6.17 9.78 21.90
CA ASP A 182 -5.10 10.04 22.87
C ASP A 182 -3.76 10.20 22.15
N PHE A 183 -3.38 9.23 21.32
CA PHE A 183 -2.16 9.31 20.53
C PHE A 183 -2.16 10.51 19.58
N ILE A 184 -3.24 10.71 18.81
CA ILE A 184 -3.36 11.81 17.85
C ILE A 184 -3.18 13.17 18.55
N SER A 185 -3.83 13.36 19.68
CA SER A 185 -3.77 14.65 20.40
C SER A 185 -2.44 14.90 21.12
N LEU A 186 -1.70 13.84 21.47
CA LEU A 186 -0.35 13.92 22.03
C LEU A 186 0.74 14.13 20.97
N ARG A 187 0.43 13.86 19.70
CA ARG A 187 1.36 13.97 18.56
C ARG A 187 0.81 14.93 17.50
N PRO A 188 0.99 16.26 17.69
CA PRO A 188 0.37 17.26 16.82
C PRO A 188 0.78 17.19 15.34
N GLU A 189 1.93 16.57 15.01
CA GLU A 189 2.30 16.30 13.62
C GLU A 189 1.28 15.44 12.86
N THR A 190 0.42 14.70 13.57
CA THR A 190 -0.64 13.88 12.98
C THR A 190 -1.78 14.70 12.38
N SER A 191 -1.93 15.96 12.78
CA SER A 191 -3.07 16.83 12.44
C SER A 191 -3.26 16.98 10.94
N HIS A 192 -2.19 16.99 10.14
CA HIS A 192 -2.26 17.12 8.69
C HIS A 192 -2.92 15.88 8.05
N GLN A 193 -2.39 14.70 8.35
CA GLN A 193 -2.95 13.45 7.81
C GLN A 193 -4.36 13.18 8.36
N VAL A 194 -4.63 13.50 9.62
CA VAL A 194 -5.98 13.37 10.21
C VAL A 194 -6.98 14.27 9.50
N SER A 195 -6.59 15.50 9.14
CA SER A 195 -7.45 16.40 8.36
C SER A 195 -7.76 15.83 6.96
N PHE A 196 -6.78 15.21 6.28
CA PHE A 196 -7.03 14.47 5.04
C PHE A 196 -7.96 13.28 5.25
N LEU A 197 -7.72 12.48 6.29
CA LEU A 197 -8.46 11.27 6.57
C LEU A 197 -9.94 11.55 6.89
N PHE A 198 -10.23 12.60 7.67
CA PHE A 198 -11.59 12.97 8.04
C PHE A 198 -12.30 13.87 7.02
N SER A 199 -11.56 14.38 6.00
CA SER A 199 -12.18 15.02 4.84
C SER A 199 -12.92 13.99 3.96
N ASP A 200 -13.56 14.46 2.90
CA ASP A 200 -14.20 13.60 1.91
C ASP A 200 -13.22 12.57 1.29
N ARG A 201 -11.94 12.89 1.27
CA ARG A 201 -10.87 12.04 0.70
C ARG A 201 -10.61 10.76 1.49
N GLY A 202 -11.08 10.66 2.74
CA GLY A 202 -10.93 9.47 3.58
C GLY A 202 -11.88 8.32 3.21
N THR A 203 -12.89 8.58 2.38
CA THR A 203 -13.87 7.60 1.90
C THR A 203 -14.02 7.66 0.38
N PRO A 204 -12.99 7.29 -0.40
CA PRO A 204 -13.07 7.31 -1.86
C PRO A 204 -14.14 6.35 -2.37
N ASP A 205 -14.78 6.71 -3.50
CA ASP A 205 -15.78 5.87 -4.19
C ASP A 205 -15.08 4.78 -5.01
N GLY A 206 -14.52 3.81 -4.31
CA GLY A 206 -13.70 2.75 -4.87
C GLY A 206 -12.25 3.17 -5.17
N TYR A 207 -11.43 2.20 -5.56
CA TYR A 207 -10.00 2.42 -5.80
C TYR A 207 -9.69 3.22 -7.07
N ARG A 208 -10.60 3.24 -8.05
CA ARG A 208 -10.42 3.93 -9.33
C ARG A 208 -10.51 5.45 -9.22
N HIS A 209 -11.18 5.96 -8.21
CA HIS A 209 -11.51 7.37 -8.03
C HIS A 209 -10.64 8.08 -6.98
N MET A 210 -9.47 7.56 -6.68
CA MET A 210 -8.50 8.16 -5.78
C MET A 210 -7.15 8.33 -6.47
N ASN A 211 -6.39 9.35 -6.06
CA ASN A 211 -4.99 9.47 -6.45
C ASN A 211 -4.10 8.49 -5.68
N GLY A 212 -2.88 8.27 -6.19
CA GLY A 212 -1.82 7.58 -5.49
C GLY A 212 -0.59 8.47 -5.34
N TYR A 213 0.16 8.28 -4.27
CA TYR A 213 1.36 9.05 -3.97
C TYR A 213 2.45 8.12 -3.45
N GLY A 214 3.70 8.36 -3.85
CA GLY A 214 4.84 7.76 -3.19
C GLY A 214 4.98 8.23 -1.75
N SER A 215 4.39 9.38 -1.43
CA SER A 215 4.36 10.11 -0.17
C SER A 215 5.73 10.59 0.30
N HIS A 216 6.73 9.71 0.33
CA HIS A 216 8.11 10.02 0.68
C HIS A 216 8.80 10.94 -0.32
N THR A 217 9.88 11.55 0.14
CA THR A 217 10.90 12.10 -0.74
C THR A 217 11.85 10.98 -1.14
N PHE A 218 12.04 10.79 -2.45
CA PHE A 218 13.03 9.89 -3.04
C PHE A 218 14.15 10.69 -3.66
N LYS A 219 15.24 10.03 -4.02
CA LYS A 219 16.33 10.60 -4.82
C LYS A 219 16.34 9.95 -6.19
N LEU A 220 16.39 10.74 -7.24
CA LEU A 220 16.58 10.29 -8.62
C LEU A 220 18.00 10.59 -9.06
N VAL A 221 18.56 9.68 -9.88
CA VAL A 221 19.91 9.81 -10.43
C VAL A 221 19.84 9.60 -11.94
N ASN A 222 20.39 10.53 -12.71
CA ASN A 222 20.44 10.42 -14.16
C ASN A 222 21.68 9.64 -14.63
N SER A 223 21.80 9.43 -15.95
CA SER A 223 22.91 8.70 -16.54
C SER A 223 24.28 9.39 -16.41
N ALA A 224 24.30 10.68 -16.08
CA ALA A 224 25.52 11.43 -15.79
C ALA A 224 25.95 11.34 -14.31
N GLY A 225 25.13 10.67 -13.45
CA GLY A 225 25.37 10.59 -12.01
C GLY A 225 24.89 11.83 -11.24
N GLU A 226 24.15 12.73 -11.87
CA GLU A 226 23.56 13.89 -11.21
C GLU A 226 22.29 13.50 -10.46
N ALA A 227 22.13 14.01 -9.24
CA ALA A 227 21.02 13.65 -8.37
C ALA A 227 20.08 14.82 -8.09
N VAL A 228 18.78 14.51 -7.96
CA VAL A 228 17.74 15.41 -7.50
C VAL A 228 16.81 14.68 -6.53
N TYR A 229 16.13 15.41 -5.66
CA TYR A 229 15.04 14.86 -4.87
C TYR A 229 13.71 14.91 -5.64
N CYS A 230 12.84 13.95 -5.38
CA CYS A 230 11.54 13.89 -6.03
C CYS A 230 10.41 13.38 -5.12
N LYS A 231 9.17 13.72 -5.50
CA LYS A 231 7.95 13.06 -5.03
C LYS A 231 7.15 12.54 -6.22
N PHE A 232 6.58 11.33 -6.08
CA PHE A 232 5.76 10.68 -7.11
C PHE A 232 4.27 10.92 -6.85
N HIS A 233 3.53 11.32 -7.88
CA HIS A 233 2.10 11.58 -7.83
C HIS A 233 1.37 10.85 -8.96
N PHE A 234 0.50 9.91 -8.64
CA PHE A 234 -0.44 9.30 -9.59
C PHE A 234 -1.78 10.01 -9.48
N LYS A 235 -2.18 10.70 -10.53
CA LYS A 235 -3.49 11.38 -10.60
C LYS A 235 -4.45 10.50 -11.39
N THR A 236 -5.61 10.17 -10.77
CA THR A 236 -6.61 9.33 -11.43
C THR A 236 -7.21 10.02 -12.64
N ASP A 237 -7.23 9.32 -13.78
CA ASP A 237 -7.84 9.83 -15.02
C ASP A 237 -9.37 9.70 -15.01
N GLN A 238 -9.93 8.91 -14.08
CA GLN A 238 -11.38 8.74 -13.89
C GLN A 238 -12.02 9.89 -13.09
N GLY A 239 -11.20 10.83 -12.60
CA GLY A 239 -11.61 11.88 -11.69
C GLY A 239 -11.84 11.40 -10.25
N ILE A 240 -11.67 12.32 -9.31
CA ILE A 240 -11.91 12.07 -7.88
C ILE A 240 -13.41 11.96 -7.63
N LYS A 241 -13.80 10.92 -6.89
CA LYS A 241 -15.13 10.75 -6.32
C LYS A 241 -15.00 10.19 -4.91
N ASN A 242 -15.85 10.68 -4.02
CA ASN A 242 -15.86 10.25 -2.63
C ASN A 242 -17.28 9.86 -2.22
N LEU A 243 -17.40 8.89 -1.33
CA LEU A 243 -18.64 8.53 -0.68
C LEU A 243 -18.92 9.51 0.47
N SER A 244 -20.19 9.87 0.68
CA SER A 244 -20.57 10.46 1.95
C SER A 244 -20.38 9.46 3.10
N THR A 245 -20.22 9.94 4.33
CA THR A 245 -20.07 9.08 5.51
C THR A 245 -21.22 8.08 5.60
N ASP A 246 -22.47 8.54 5.51
CA ASP A 246 -23.66 7.67 5.57
C ASP A 246 -23.65 6.60 4.48
N ARG A 247 -23.22 6.96 3.25
CA ARG A 247 -23.14 5.99 2.14
C ARG A 247 -22.02 4.98 2.35
N ALA A 248 -20.87 5.41 2.85
CA ALA A 248 -19.77 4.53 3.18
C ALA A 248 -20.15 3.51 4.27
N ASP A 249 -20.84 3.95 5.31
CA ASP A 249 -21.31 3.09 6.40
C ASP A 249 -22.39 2.10 5.91
N GLN A 250 -23.33 2.57 5.07
CA GLN A 250 -24.34 1.70 4.46
C GLN A 250 -23.69 0.61 3.59
N LEU A 251 -22.68 0.96 2.79
CA LEU A 251 -21.94 0.00 1.96
C LEU A 251 -21.12 -0.94 2.81
N ALA A 252 -20.49 -0.46 3.89
CA ALA A 252 -19.75 -1.32 4.82
C ALA A 252 -20.61 -2.46 5.39
N ALA A 253 -21.90 -2.20 5.60
CA ALA A 253 -22.85 -3.19 6.10
C ALA A 253 -23.43 -4.09 4.99
N SER A 254 -23.69 -3.55 3.78
CA SER A 254 -24.40 -4.26 2.71
C SER A 254 -23.49 -4.91 1.67
N ASP A 255 -22.30 -4.37 1.42
CA ASP A 255 -21.29 -4.87 0.49
C ASP A 255 -19.88 -4.52 0.99
N PRO A 256 -19.33 -5.26 1.95
CA PRO A 256 -18.00 -4.98 2.51
C PRO A 256 -16.85 -5.11 1.49
N ASP A 257 -17.12 -5.65 0.31
CA ASP A 257 -16.19 -5.83 -0.80
C ASP A 257 -16.44 -4.84 -1.97
N TYR A 258 -17.11 -3.74 -1.69
CA TYR A 258 -17.55 -2.75 -2.70
C TYR A 258 -16.43 -2.29 -3.63
N ALA A 259 -15.31 -1.84 -3.09
CA ALA A 259 -14.20 -1.32 -3.87
C ALA A 259 -13.46 -2.43 -4.67
N ILE A 260 -13.36 -3.63 -4.09
CA ILE A 260 -12.83 -4.81 -4.78
C ILE A 260 -13.71 -5.18 -5.97
N ARG A 261 -15.03 -5.24 -5.78
CA ARG A 261 -16.03 -5.53 -6.81
C ARG A 261 -16.01 -4.50 -7.93
N ASP A 262 -15.95 -3.21 -7.60
CA ASP A 262 -15.89 -2.12 -8.56
C ASP A 262 -14.67 -2.22 -9.47
N LEU A 263 -13.49 -2.45 -8.89
CA LEU A 263 -12.24 -2.62 -9.65
C LEU A 263 -12.30 -3.82 -10.58
N TYR A 264 -12.73 -4.97 -10.07
CA TYR A 264 -12.84 -6.20 -10.85
C TYR A 264 -13.78 -6.02 -12.05
N ASN A 265 -14.98 -5.48 -11.79
CA ASN A 265 -16.00 -5.27 -12.82
C ASN A 265 -15.54 -4.29 -13.89
N ALA A 266 -14.90 -3.17 -13.50
CA ALA A 266 -14.40 -2.19 -14.45
C ALA A 266 -13.40 -2.80 -15.43
N ILE A 267 -12.47 -3.62 -14.96
CA ILE A 267 -11.49 -4.30 -15.79
C ILE A 267 -12.16 -5.38 -16.67
N ALA A 268 -13.04 -6.20 -16.09
CA ALA A 268 -13.75 -7.26 -16.82
C ALA A 268 -14.69 -6.74 -17.92
N GLU A 269 -15.14 -5.50 -17.80
CA GLU A 269 -15.98 -4.80 -18.79
C GLU A 269 -15.17 -4.00 -19.82
N GLY A 270 -13.84 -4.00 -19.74
CA GLY A 270 -12.96 -3.24 -20.63
C GLY A 270 -12.89 -1.72 -20.29
N ARG A 271 -13.46 -1.28 -19.18
CA ARG A 271 -13.35 0.09 -18.64
C ARG A 271 -12.08 0.23 -17.83
N TYR A 272 -10.93 0.13 -18.49
CA TYR A 272 -9.62 0.05 -17.86
C TYR A 272 -9.27 1.28 -17.01
N PRO A 273 -9.11 1.13 -15.69
CA PRO A 273 -8.69 2.24 -14.83
C PRO A 273 -7.28 2.69 -15.18
N SER A 274 -7.04 4.00 -15.10
CA SER A 274 -5.73 4.57 -15.41
C SER A 274 -5.39 5.76 -14.53
N TRP A 275 -4.09 6.02 -14.42
CA TRP A 275 -3.52 7.17 -13.68
C TRP A 275 -2.40 7.78 -14.49
N THR A 276 -2.32 9.10 -14.48
CA THR A 276 -1.17 9.83 -15.00
C THR A 276 -0.15 10.03 -13.89
N LEU A 277 1.08 9.61 -14.14
CA LEU A 277 2.22 9.78 -13.22
C LEU A 277 2.87 11.14 -13.43
N TYR A 278 3.09 11.86 -12.34
CA TYR A 278 3.84 13.11 -12.28
C TYR A 278 4.97 13.01 -11.25
N LEU A 279 6.00 13.82 -11.46
CA LEU A 279 7.08 14.09 -10.52
C LEU A 279 6.99 15.53 -10.01
N GLN A 280 7.32 15.74 -8.74
CA GLN A 280 7.84 17.02 -8.25
C GLN A 280 9.35 16.87 -8.08
N ILE A 281 10.11 17.86 -8.48
CA ILE A 281 11.57 17.87 -8.45
C ILE A 281 12.06 19.00 -7.59
N MET A 282 13.02 18.71 -6.71
CA MET A 282 13.76 19.69 -5.89
C MET A 282 15.25 19.38 -6.05
N SER A 283 16.05 20.38 -6.36
CA SER A 283 17.49 20.20 -6.44
C SER A 283 18.09 19.91 -5.04
N MET A 284 19.25 19.27 -5.00
CA MET A 284 19.97 19.01 -3.75
C MET A 284 20.22 20.32 -2.98
N LYS A 285 20.63 21.38 -3.72
CA LYS A 285 20.88 22.70 -3.13
C LYS A 285 19.61 23.37 -2.57
N GLU A 286 18.48 23.28 -3.27
CA GLU A 286 17.22 23.79 -2.74
C GLU A 286 16.80 23.10 -1.47
N ALA A 287 17.01 21.76 -1.39
CA ALA A 287 16.67 20.98 -0.20
C ALA A 287 17.43 21.41 1.06
N GLU A 288 18.64 21.94 0.89
CA GLU A 288 19.46 22.50 1.99
C GLU A 288 18.99 23.90 2.44
N GLN A 289 18.27 24.62 1.59
CA GLN A 289 17.93 26.03 1.78
C GLN A 289 16.45 26.28 2.05
N VAL A 290 15.60 25.28 1.84
CA VAL A 290 14.16 25.39 2.03
C VAL A 290 13.83 25.56 3.52
N GLU A 291 12.81 26.38 3.82
CA GLU A 291 12.40 26.77 5.17
C GLU A 291 11.76 25.67 6.01
N PHE A 292 11.41 24.54 5.41
CA PHE A 292 10.87 23.35 6.08
C PHE A 292 11.72 22.12 5.74
N ASN A 293 11.63 21.08 6.54
CA ASN A 293 12.32 19.82 6.25
C ASN A 293 11.67 19.12 5.05
N PRO A 294 12.34 19.06 3.86
CA PRO A 294 11.77 18.44 2.66
C PRO A 294 11.65 16.91 2.75
N PHE A 295 12.22 16.31 3.80
CA PHE A 295 12.18 14.88 4.11
C PHE A 295 11.13 14.54 5.18
N ASP A 296 10.39 15.54 5.67
CA ASP A 296 9.30 15.34 6.63
C ASP A 296 8.07 14.79 5.90
N LEU A 297 7.71 13.54 6.21
CA LEU A 297 6.58 12.86 5.59
C LEU A 297 5.22 13.46 5.98
N THR A 298 5.15 14.33 6.98
CA THR A 298 3.91 15.03 7.36
C THR A 298 3.67 16.31 6.55
N LYS A 299 4.60 16.67 5.65
CA LYS A 299 4.57 17.89 4.85
C LYS A 299 4.50 17.63 3.36
N ILE A 300 3.78 18.50 2.67
CA ILE A 300 3.75 18.56 1.19
C ILE A 300 4.80 19.54 0.68
N TRP A 301 5.17 19.38 -0.60
CA TRP A 301 5.83 20.42 -1.38
C TRP A 301 4.78 21.19 -2.16
N PRO A 302 4.60 22.51 -1.94
CA PRO A 302 3.60 23.30 -2.65
C PRO A 302 3.81 23.26 -4.17
N HIS A 303 2.76 22.95 -4.93
CA HIS A 303 2.82 22.85 -6.41
C HIS A 303 3.16 24.18 -7.07
N SER A 304 2.86 25.30 -6.43
CA SER A 304 3.24 26.64 -6.90
C SER A 304 4.74 26.87 -6.96
N ARG A 305 5.49 26.17 -6.11
CA ARG A 305 6.96 26.26 -6.04
C ARG A 305 7.65 25.08 -6.75
N TRP A 306 7.10 23.87 -6.61
CA TRP A 306 7.57 22.67 -7.29
C TRP A 306 6.42 22.07 -8.12
N PRO A 307 6.26 22.50 -9.39
CA PRO A 307 5.15 22.09 -10.24
C PRO A 307 5.24 20.61 -10.60
N LEU A 308 4.10 20.04 -10.97
CA LEU A 308 4.01 18.66 -11.43
C LEU A 308 4.57 18.53 -12.86
N ILE A 309 5.50 17.61 -13.06
CA ILE A 309 6.11 17.24 -14.33
C ILE A 309 5.54 15.89 -14.76
N ARG A 310 4.86 15.82 -15.90
CA ARG A 310 4.28 14.58 -16.42
C ARG A 310 5.37 13.61 -16.85
N VAL A 311 5.14 12.31 -16.61
CA VAL A 311 6.06 11.22 -16.91
C VAL A 311 5.42 10.18 -17.81
N GLY A 312 4.21 9.71 -17.47
CA GLY A 312 3.60 8.62 -18.19
C GLY A 312 2.23 8.24 -17.63
N LYS A 313 1.71 7.14 -18.15
CA LYS A 313 0.38 6.64 -17.83
C LYS A 313 0.43 5.19 -17.36
N LEU A 314 -0.21 4.92 -16.24
CA LEU A 314 -0.44 3.59 -15.70
C LEU A 314 -1.85 3.14 -16.09
N VAL A 315 -1.99 1.94 -16.66
CA VAL A 315 -3.26 1.36 -17.11
C VAL A 315 -3.42 -0.03 -16.53
N LEU A 316 -4.59 -0.34 -15.96
CA LEU A 316 -4.94 -1.66 -15.46
C LEU A 316 -5.90 -2.33 -16.43
N ASN A 317 -5.49 -3.43 -17.06
CA ASN A 317 -6.25 -4.11 -18.09
C ASN A 317 -6.44 -5.62 -17.87
N LYS A 318 -5.94 -6.14 -16.73
CA LYS A 318 -6.06 -7.56 -16.40
C LYS A 318 -6.36 -7.75 -14.91
N ASN A 319 -7.42 -8.52 -14.60
CA ASN A 319 -7.72 -9.02 -13.27
C ASN A 319 -6.77 -10.17 -12.89
N PRO A 320 -6.53 -10.45 -11.60
CA PRO A 320 -5.83 -11.65 -11.17
C PRO A 320 -6.60 -12.91 -11.61
N GLU A 321 -5.85 -13.97 -11.94
CA GLU A 321 -6.42 -15.27 -12.25
C GLU A 321 -6.73 -16.07 -11.00
N ASN A 322 -5.88 -15.94 -9.97
CA ASN A 322 -6.09 -16.51 -8.64
C ASN A 322 -5.70 -15.48 -7.58
N TYR A 323 -6.65 -15.09 -6.73
CA TYR A 323 -6.42 -14.05 -5.73
C TYR A 323 -5.29 -14.40 -4.76
N PHE A 324 -5.23 -15.65 -4.27
CA PHE A 324 -4.19 -16.05 -3.31
C PHE A 324 -2.80 -16.00 -3.95
N ALA A 325 -2.64 -16.60 -5.12
CA ALA A 325 -1.36 -16.64 -5.82
C ALA A 325 -0.88 -15.26 -6.27
N ASP A 326 -1.80 -14.44 -6.79
CA ASP A 326 -1.47 -13.19 -7.49
C ASP A 326 -1.55 -11.94 -6.60
N VAL A 327 -2.34 -11.98 -5.52
CA VAL A 327 -2.62 -10.81 -4.68
C VAL A 327 -2.25 -11.04 -3.22
N GLU A 328 -2.67 -12.18 -2.62
CA GLU A 328 -2.35 -12.46 -1.22
C GLU A 328 -0.86 -12.69 -1.04
N GLN A 329 -0.22 -13.45 -1.93
CA GLN A 329 1.23 -13.69 -1.91
C GLN A 329 2.07 -12.56 -2.49
N ALA A 330 1.46 -11.53 -3.09
CA ALA A 330 2.22 -10.39 -3.59
C ALA A 330 2.95 -9.64 -2.47
N ALA A 331 4.23 -9.35 -2.70
CA ALA A 331 5.11 -8.66 -1.77
C ALA A 331 5.66 -7.38 -2.42
N TYR A 332 5.34 -6.25 -1.83
CA TYR A 332 5.83 -4.93 -2.25
C TYR A 332 6.78 -4.40 -1.18
N CYS A 333 7.96 -3.94 -1.57
CA CYS A 333 8.98 -3.48 -0.63
C CYS A 333 9.63 -2.17 -1.10
N PRO A 334 9.62 -1.11 -0.28
CA PRO A 334 10.32 0.14 -0.64
C PRO A 334 11.82 -0.02 -0.90
N ALA A 335 12.45 -1.10 -0.41
CA ALA A 335 13.85 -1.40 -0.69
C ALA A 335 14.09 -2.02 -2.08
N HIS A 336 13.04 -2.42 -2.80
CA HIS A 336 13.17 -2.89 -4.17
C HIS A 336 13.30 -1.66 -5.10
N MET A 337 14.52 -1.19 -5.21
CA MET A 337 14.92 -0.08 -6.08
C MET A 337 15.87 -0.59 -7.17
N ILE A 338 15.88 0.13 -8.29
CA ILE A 338 16.72 -0.16 -9.46
C ILE A 338 17.55 1.08 -9.80
N PRO A 339 18.59 1.00 -10.65
CA PRO A 339 19.36 2.16 -11.07
C PRO A 339 18.46 3.31 -11.52
N GLY A 340 18.78 4.51 -11.05
CA GLY A 340 18.02 5.74 -11.32
C GLY A 340 17.08 6.19 -10.21
N VAL A 341 16.82 5.37 -9.18
CA VAL A 341 16.10 5.76 -7.97
C VAL A 341 16.79 5.25 -6.73
N GLU A 342 16.89 6.10 -5.73
CA GLU A 342 17.54 5.80 -4.45
C GLU A 342 16.72 6.35 -3.28
N PRO A 343 16.93 5.84 -2.04
CA PRO A 343 16.30 6.43 -0.87
C PRO A 343 16.88 7.82 -0.57
N SER A 344 16.08 8.64 0.09
CA SER A 344 16.47 9.94 0.63
C SER A 344 16.71 9.86 2.15
N PRO A 345 17.12 10.96 2.81
CA PRO A 345 17.18 11.05 4.27
C PRO A 345 15.84 11.01 5.00
N ASP A 346 14.71 10.84 4.32
CA ASP A 346 13.38 10.65 4.93
C ASP A 346 13.42 9.50 5.94
N LYS A 347 13.28 9.81 7.23
CA LYS A 347 13.38 8.83 8.33
C LYS A 347 12.37 7.69 8.19
N MET A 348 11.13 8.01 7.78
CA MET A 348 10.10 7.01 7.59
C MET A 348 10.44 6.07 6.42
N LEU A 349 10.98 6.60 5.32
CA LEU A 349 11.45 5.76 4.20
C LEU A 349 12.57 4.83 4.67
N GLN A 350 13.56 5.34 5.39
CA GLN A 350 14.69 4.54 5.90
C GLN A 350 14.21 3.38 6.79
N GLY A 351 13.27 3.63 7.70
CA GLY A 351 12.66 2.58 8.53
C GLY A 351 11.89 1.53 7.72
N ARG A 352 11.25 1.93 6.63
CA ARG A 352 10.50 1.05 5.73
C ARG A 352 11.40 0.13 4.89
N LEU A 353 12.65 0.53 4.60
CA LEU A 353 13.59 -0.29 3.83
C LEU A 353 13.84 -1.65 4.52
N TYR A 354 13.97 -1.67 5.83
CA TYR A 354 14.13 -2.91 6.59
C TYR A 354 12.80 -3.61 6.86
N SER A 355 11.80 -2.89 7.37
CA SER A 355 10.55 -3.44 7.89
C SER A 355 9.81 -4.35 6.88
N TYR A 356 9.73 -3.94 5.62
CA TYR A 356 9.04 -4.73 4.59
C TYR A 356 9.82 -5.99 4.19
N THR A 357 11.14 -5.89 4.11
CA THR A 357 12.01 -7.03 3.80
C THR A 357 11.88 -8.13 4.87
N ASP A 358 11.83 -7.73 6.13
CA ASP A 358 11.67 -8.63 7.27
C ASP A 358 10.27 -9.28 7.30
N THR A 359 9.21 -8.46 7.25
CA THR A 359 7.84 -8.98 7.34
C THR A 359 7.47 -9.93 6.20
N HIS A 360 7.99 -9.72 4.98
CA HIS A 360 7.74 -10.63 3.85
C HIS A 360 8.40 -11.99 4.04
N ARG A 361 9.58 -12.05 4.64
CA ARG A 361 10.21 -13.34 5.00
C ARG A 361 9.40 -14.08 6.06
N HIS A 362 8.87 -13.38 7.04
CA HIS A 362 7.97 -13.97 8.03
C HIS A 362 6.65 -14.47 7.38
N ARG A 363 6.02 -13.66 6.53
CA ARG A 363 4.71 -13.94 5.93
C ARG A 363 4.75 -15.00 4.83
N LEU A 364 5.80 -15.02 4.01
CA LEU A 364 5.89 -15.81 2.77
C LEU A 364 7.08 -16.78 2.73
N GLY A 365 8.05 -16.63 3.63
CA GLY A 365 9.27 -17.42 3.67
C GLY A 365 10.46 -16.77 2.96
N THR A 366 11.64 -17.35 3.17
CA THR A 366 12.93 -16.81 2.70
C THR A 366 12.97 -16.60 1.20
N ASN A 367 12.40 -17.50 0.42
CA ASN A 367 12.42 -17.47 -1.04
C ASN A 367 11.17 -16.84 -1.68
N TYR A 368 10.51 -15.90 -0.99
CA TYR A 368 9.29 -15.26 -1.50
C TYR A 368 9.47 -14.54 -2.85
N MET A 369 10.69 -14.15 -3.20
CA MET A 369 11.02 -13.58 -4.51
C MET A 369 11.02 -14.61 -5.66
N GLN A 370 10.90 -15.90 -5.36
CA GLN A 370 10.73 -16.97 -6.36
C GLN A 370 9.24 -17.23 -6.69
N LEU A 371 8.30 -16.70 -5.90
CA LEU A 371 6.88 -16.74 -6.23
C LEU A 371 6.62 -15.96 -7.54
N PRO A 372 5.80 -16.48 -8.47
CA PRO A 372 5.63 -15.87 -9.79
C PRO A 372 5.29 -14.38 -9.77
N VAL A 373 4.37 -13.94 -8.90
CA VAL A 373 3.98 -12.53 -8.77
C VAL A 373 5.11 -11.64 -8.24
N ASN A 374 6.06 -12.18 -7.50
CA ASN A 374 7.19 -11.45 -6.93
C ASN A 374 8.48 -11.59 -7.75
N CYS A 375 8.53 -12.59 -8.61
CA CYS A 375 9.74 -12.89 -9.40
C CYS A 375 10.05 -11.78 -10.40
N PRO A 376 11.31 -11.31 -10.48
CA PRO A 376 11.75 -10.35 -11.48
C PRO A 376 11.92 -11.03 -12.86
N TYR A 377 10.84 -11.49 -13.45
CA TYR A 377 10.85 -12.30 -14.67
C TYR A 377 11.38 -11.56 -15.93
N MET A 378 11.42 -10.22 -15.89
CA MET A 378 12.03 -9.40 -16.96
C MET A 378 13.54 -9.30 -16.81
N ALA A 379 14.09 -9.64 -15.66
CA ALA A 379 15.52 -9.62 -15.37
C ALA A 379 16.01 -11.02 -14.96
N ARG A 380 17.24 -11.34 -15.32
CA ARG A 380 17.83 -12.61 -14.92
C ARG A 380 18.51 -12.48 -13.56
N THR A 381 17.85 -12.98 -12.53
CA THR A 381 18.42 -12.99 -11.17
C THR A 381 19.62 -13.93 -11.08
N ARG A 382 20.76 -13.40 -10.61
CA ARG A 382 21.97 -14.14 -10.28
C ARG A 382 22.59 -13.50 -9.03
N ASN A 383 22.62 -14.25 -7.93
CA ASN A 383 23.13 -13.78 -6.64
C ASN A 383 23.60 -14.96 -5.80
N TYR A 384 24.06 -14.69 -4.59
CA TYR A 384 24.52 -15.68 -3.63
C TYR A 384 23.49 -16.00 -2.54
N GLN A 385 22.22 -15.57 -2.70
CA GLN A 385 21.09 -15.94 -1.87
C GLN A 385 20.42 -17.20 -2.46
N ARG A 386 20.98 -18.36 -2.13
CA ARG A 386 20.76 -19.60 -2.86
C ARG A 386 19.72 -20.53 -2.21
N ASP A 387 19.97 -20.94 -0.99
CA ASP A 387 19.28 -22.04 -0.34
C ASP A 387 18.11 -21.54 0.54
N GLY A 388 17.55 -22.40 1.32
CA GLY A 388 16.46 -22.10 2.25
C GLY A 388 15.12 -22.72 1.85
N PRO A 389 14.10 -22.64 2.73
CA PRO A 389 12.78 -23.25 2.49
C PRO A 389 12.16 -22.78 1.18
N GLN A 390 11.50 -23.70 0.48
CA GLN A 390 10.80 -23.45 -0.78
C GLN A 390 11.68 -22.92 -1.92
N CYS A 391 12.98 -23.24 -1.89
CA CYS A 391 13.85 -23.00 -3.03
C CYS A 391 13.33 -23.79 -4.24
N MET A 392 13.08 -23.11 -5.36
CA MET A 392 12.52 -23.68 -6.58
C MET A 392 13.54 -23.74 -7.72
N GLY A 393 13.28 -24.62 -8.68
CA GLY A 393 14.07 -24.75 -9.88
C GLY A 393 15.50 -25.26 -9.64
N LYS A 394 16.40 -24.94 -10.54
CA LYS A 394 17.80 -25.39 -10.47
C LYS A 394 18.69 -24.59 -9.53
N ASN A 395 18.20 -23.50 -8.95
CA ASN A 395 18.92 -22.63 -8.01
C ASN A 395 20.40 -22.34 -8.42
N GLN A 396 20.62 -22.00 -9.69
CA GLN A 396 21.93 -21.78 -10.32
C GLN A 396 22.84 -23.05 -10.36
N ALA A 397 22.27 -24.23 -10.15
CA ALA A 397 22.95 -25.52 -10.22
C ALA A 397 24.23 -25.59 -9.36
N GLY A 398 25.34 -26.11 -9.91
CA GLY A 398 26.63 -26.24 -9.24
C GLY A 398 27.53 -25.00 -9.27
N ALA A 399 27.01 -23.81 -9.62
CA ALA A 399 27.81 -22.59 -9.55
C ALA A 399 28.26 -22.28 -8.12
N PRO A 400 29.41 -21.61 -7.91
CA PRO A 400 29.86 -21.21 -6.58
C PRO A 400 28.78 -20.41 -5.83
N ASN A 401 28.60 -20.71 -4.54
CA ASN A 401 27.66 -20.01 -3.67
C ASN A 401 28.33 -18.98 -2.76
N TYR A 402 29.52 -18.55 -3.10
CA TYR A 402 30.35 -17.58 -2.37
C TYR A 402 31.02 -16.60 -3.32
N HIS A 403 31.31 -15.41 -2.83
CA HIS A 403 32.04 -14.35 -3.53
C HIS A 403 33.11 -13.75 -2.60
N PRO A 404 34.28 -13.37 -3.07
CA PRO A 404 34.81 -13.62 -4.42
C PRO A 404 35.19 -15.10 -4.67
N ASN A 405 35.25 -15.50 -5.93
CA ASN A 405 35.66 -16.85 -6.30
C ASN A 405 36.54 -16.85 -7.56
N SER A 406 37.31 -17.91 -7.75
CA SER A 406 38.15 -18.12 -8.93
C SER A 406 37.46 -18.95 -10.03
N PHE A 407 36.15 -19.14 -9.92
CA PHE A 407 35.33 -19.92 -10.83
C PHE A 407 34.32 -19.03 -11.53
N SER A 408 33.46 -19.56 -12.36
CA SER A 408 32.46 -18.78 -13.11
C SER A 408 31.18 -18.45 -12.28
N GLY A 409 31.34 -17.96 -11.06
CA GLY A 409 30.27 -17.40 -10.26
C GLY A 409 29.80 -16.02 -10.77
N PRO A 410 28.67 -15.50 -10.31
CA PRO A 410 28.26 -14.13 -10.64
C PRO A 410 29.30 -13.11 -10.21
N GLU A 411 29.58 -12.13 -11.08
CA GLU A 411 30.50 -11.04 -10.84
C GLU A 411 29.79 -9.70 -10.72
N GLU A 412 30.44 -8.75 -10.09
CA GLU A 412 29.97 -7.36 -9.99
C GLU A 412 29.91 -6.71 -11.37
N THR A 413 28.92 -5.82 -11.55
CA THR A 413 28.88 -5.00 -12.76
C THR A 413 29.94 -3.93 -12.74
N LYS A 414 30.64 -3.77 -13.86
CA LYS A 414 31.65 -2.71 -14.05
C LYS A 414 31.07 -1.45 -14.68
N GLN A 415 29.76 -1.45 -14.97
CA GLN A 415 29.11 -0.32 -15.64
C GLN A 415 28.81 0.81 -14.65
N ALA A 416 29.23 2.02 -15.00
CA ALA A 416 29.00 3.22 -14.19
C ALA A 416 27.50 3.53 -13.92
N LEU A 417 26.59 3.03 -14.76
CA LEU A 417 25.14 3.15 -14.62
C LEU A 417 24.57 2.53 -13.33
N HIS A 418 25.36 1.69 -12.67
CA HIS A 418 24.96 1.02 -11.43
C HIS A 418 25.70 1.56 -10.20
N SER A 419 26.45 2.65 -10.35
CA SER A 419 27.09 3.32 -9.23
C SER A 419 26.05 4.09 -8.41
N GLU A 420 26.07 3.89 -7.11
CA GLU A 420 25.30 4.70 -6.18
C GLU A 420 25.79 6.16 -6.23
N HIS A 421 24.87 7.11 -6.11
CA HIS A 421 25.22 8.53 -6.03
C HIS A 421 26.03 8.79 -4.75
N ARG A 422 27.27 9.25 -4.92
CA ARG A 422 28.18 9.58 -3.81
C ARG A 422 27.91 10.98 -3.29
N TYR A 423 27.70 11.11 -1.99
CA TYR A 423 27.48 12.40 -1.32
C TYR A 423 28.07 12.39 0.09
N GLN A 424 28.41 13.55 0.59
CA GLN A 424 28.87 13.71 1.97
C GLN A 424 27.71 14.01 2.90
N LEU A 425 27.75 13.43 4.09
CA LEU A 425 26.86 13.77 5.20
C LEU A 425 27.72 14.32 6.35
N SER A 426 27.21 15.37 7.01
CA SER A 426 27.83 15.95 8.21
C SER A 426 26.73 16.26 9.23
N GLY A 427 27.00 16.01 10.51
CA GLY A 427 26.04 16.28 11.58
C GLY A 427 26.39 15.57 12.87
N GLU A 428 25.74 15.96 13.95
CA GLU A 428 25.83 15.29 15.24
C GLU A 428 24.97 14.02 15.25
N VAL A 429 25.53 12.93 15.75
CA VAL A 429 24.78 11.68 15.97
C VAL A 429 24.07 11.75 17.32
N ALA A 430 22.78 12.08 17.28
CA ALA A 430 21.94 12.23 18.48
C ALA A 430 20.47 11.85 18.18
N ARG A 431 19.63 11.75 19.21
CA ARG A 431 18.18 11.65 19.07
C ARG A 431 17.61 13.08 19.02
N HIS A 432 17.37 13.56 17.80
CA HIS A 432 16.83 14.91 17.58
C HIS A 432 15.30 14.90 17.73
N ASP A 433 14.80 15.64 18.72
CA ASP A 433 13.36 15.80 18.91
C ASP A 433 12.78 16.80 17.89
N SER A 434 11.80 16.37 17.14
CA SER A 434 11.08 17.16 16.14
C SER A 434 9.70 17.65 16.64
N ALA A 435 9.37 17.47 17.91
CA ALA A 435 8.05 17.81 18.45
C ALA A 435 7.68 19.29 18.28
N ASN A 436 8.69 20.16 18.31
CA ASN A 436 8.53 21.62 18.22
C ASN A 436 8.62 22.17 16.77
N GLU A 437 8.75 21.31 15.76
CA GLU A 437 8.64 21.76 14.37
C GLU A 437 7.22 22.27 14.08
N ASP A 438 7.09 23.11 13.02
CA ASP A 438 5.77 23.59 12.60
C ASP A 438 4.87 22.45 12.16
N ASN A 439 3.88 22.13 12.98
CA ASN A 439 2.90 21.07 12.76
C ASN A 439 1.55 21.60 12.26
N PHE A 440 1.36 22.91 12.14
CA PHE A 440 0.04 23.53 12.03
C PHE A 440 -0.15 24.35 10.75
N SER A 441 0.87 25.03 10.24
CA SER A 441 0.73 25.97 9.12
C SER A 441 0.16 25.34 7.86
N GLN A 442 0.67 24.17 7.42
CA GLN A 442 0.14 23.48 6.23
C GLN A 442 -1.27 22.94 6.43
N VAL A 443 -1.64 22.57 7.65
CA VAL A 443 -3.01 22.16 8.00
C VAL A 443 -3.97 23.35 7.92
N GLY A 444 -3.56 24.50 8.44
CA GLY A 444 -4.30 25.76 8.30
C GLY A 444 -4.48 26.15 6.82
N ASP A 445 -3.46 25.97 6.00
CA ASP A 445 -3.56 26.20 4.56
C ASP A 445 -4.51 25.21 3.87
N PHE A 446 -4.49 23.94 4.24
CA PHE A 446 -5.47 22.95 3.77
C PHE A 446 -6.89 23.39 4.11
N TRP A 447 -7.15 23.80 5.35
CA TRP A 447 -8.44 24.31 5.80
C TRP A 447 -8.90 25.55 5.03
N ARG A 448 -8.05 26.59 4.94
CA ARG A 448 -8.42 27.89 4.38
C ARG A 448 -8.42 27.93 2.85
N LYS A 449 -7.41 27.32 2.20
CA LYS A 449 -7.10 27.50 0.79
C LYS A 449 -7.55 26.36 -0.10
N VAL A 450 -7.66 25.13 0.45
CA VAL A 450 -7.97 23.92 -0.32
C VAL A 450 -9.44 23.53 -0.20
N LEU A 451 -10.01 23.60 1.01
CA LEU A 451 -11.36 23.16 1.27
C LEU A 451 -12.38 24.28 1.03
N SER A 452 -13.45 23.96 0.31
CA SER A 452 -14.65 24.80 0.23
C SER A 452 -15.34 24.87 1.61
N SER A 453 -16.22 25.85 1.79
CA SER A 453 -16.99 25.99 3.05
C SER A 453 -17.79 24.72 3.39
N ALA A 454 -18.41 24.07 2.39
CA ALA A 454 -19.14 22.83 2.60
C ALA A 454 -18.23 21.66 3.03
N GLU A 455 -17.05 21.54 2.43
CA GLU A 455 -16.05 20.52 2.82
C GLU A 455 -15.51 20.75 4.23
N ARG A 456 -15.27 21.99 4.64
CA ARG A 456 -14.89 22.34 6.02
C ARG A 456 -15.94 21.89 7.04
N GLN A 457 -17.22 22.12 6.73
CA GLN A 457 -18.32 21.69 7.61
C GLN A 457 -18.37 20.15 7.74
N ARG A 458 -18.22 19.41 6.62
CA ARG A 458 -18.16 17.95 6.64
C ARG A 458 -16.96 17.44 7.42
N LEU A 459 -15.77 18.01 7.19
CA LEU A 459 -14.56 17.65 7.90
C LEU A 459 -14.72 17.85 9.42
N ALA A 460 -15.18 19.02 9.86
CA ALA A 460 -15.39 19.31 11.27
C ALA A 460 -16.43 18.36 11.90
N LYS A 461 -17.53 18.07 11.18
CA LYS A 461 -18.54 17.12 11.62
C LYS A 461 -17.98 15.69 11.75
N ASN A 462 -17.27 15.20 10.75
CA ASN A 462 -16.69 13.85 10.75
C ASN A 462 -15.70 13.66 11.91
N ILE A 463 -14.88 14.68 12.20
CA ILE A 463 -13.99 14.66 13.37
C ILE A 463 -14.80 14.62 14.65
N ALA A 464 -15.77 15.51 14.82
CA ALA A 464 -16.58 15.61 16.03
C ALA A 464 -17.34 14.30 16.31
N ASP A 465 -17.96 13.70 15.29
CA ASP A 465 -18.70 12.45 15.43
C ASP A 465 -17.82 11.29 15.94
N HIS A 466 -16.58 11.20 15.45
CA HIS A 466 -15.64 10.17 15.90
C HIS A 466 -15.01 10.51 17.25
N LEU A 467 -14.68 11.79 17.47
CA LEU A 467 -14.06 12.29 18.70
C LEU A 467 -15.02 12.21 19.91
N LEU A 468 -16.33 12.23 19.65
CA LEU A 468 -17.36 12.07 20.67
C LEU A 468 -17.22 10.78 21.48
N GLY A 469 -16.67 9.72 20.87
CA GLY A 469 -16.41 8.45 21.55
C GLY A 469 -15.21 8.48 22.51
N ALA A 470 -14.40 9.54 22.49
CA ALA A 470 -13.24 9.70 23.38
C ALA A 470 -13.59 10.46 24.66
N GLN A 471 -12.78 10.27 25.70
CA GLN A 471 -12.95 10.98 26.97
C GLN A 471 -12.75 12.49 26.82
N ARG A 472 -13.42 13.27 27.64
CA ARG A 472 -13.47 14.74 27.53
C ARG A 472 -12.10 15.42 27.53
N PHE A 473 -11.17 15.01 28.38
CA PHE A 473 -9.83 15.60 28.44
C PHE A 473 -9.04 15.35 27.14
N ILE A 474 -9.29 14.24 26.44
CA ILE A 474 -8.72 13.93 25.12
C ILE A 474 -9.36 14.82 24.06
N GLN A 475 -10.68 15.00 24.11
CA GLN A 475 -11.42 15.90 23.20
C GLN A 475 -10.86 17.33 23.28
N GLU A 476 -10.71 17.87 24.50
CA GLU A 476 -10.21 19.22 24.75
C GLU A 476 -8.77 19.39 24.18
N ARG A 477 -7.91 18.40 24.37
CA ARG A 477 -6.54 18.41 23.83
C ARG A 477 -6.52 18.36 22.31
N ALA A 478 -7.36 17.53 21.68
CA ALA A 478 -7.48 17.44 20.23
C ALA A 478 -7.97 18.76 19.64
N ILE A 479 -9.02 19.36 20.21
CA ILE A 479 -9.55 20.66 19.77
C ILE A 479 -8.49 21.76 19.87
N LYS A 480 -7.69 21.75 20.93
CA LYS A 480 -6.58 22.71 21.09
C LYS A 480 -5.60 22.60 19.91
N ASN A 481 -5.24 21.39 19.47
CA ASN A 481 -4.36 21.19 18.32
C ASN A 481 -4.98 21.73 17.02
N PHE A 482 -6.25 21.41 16.75
CA PHE A 482 -6.95 21.93 15.56
C PHE A 482 -7.13 23.46 15.61
N SER A 483 -7.31 24.03 16.80
CA SER A 483 -7.36 25.50 16.97
C SER A 483 -6.03 26.19 16.69
N GLN A 484 -4.90 25.49 16.88
CA GLN A 484 -3.59 25.99 16.48
C GLN A 484 -3.39 25.96 14.95
N CYS A 485 -4.05 25.02 14.26
CA CYS A 485 -4.05 25.03 12.79
C CYS A 485 -4.83 26.22 12.24
N ASP A 486 -6.02 26.45 12.80
CA ASP A 486 -6.91 27.55 12.49
C ASP A 486 -7.98 27.68 13.60
N SER A 487 -8.23 28.89 14.10
CA SER A 487 -9.21 29.11 15.18
C SER A 487 -10.64 28.73 14.76
N GLU A 488 -11.03 28.96 13.49
CA GLU A 488 -12.32 28.54 12.96
C GLU A 488 -12.46 27.02 12.87
N TYR A 489 -11.34 26.33 12.62
CA TYR A 489 -11.32 24.86 12.52
C TYR A 489 -11.64 24.22 13.87
N GLY A 490 -10.92 24.62 14.93
CA GLY A 490 -11.21 24.13 16.28
C GLY A 490 -12.60 24.50 16.76
N ALA A 491 -13.04 25.75 16.53
CA ALA A 491 -14.39 26.21 16.87
C ALA A 491 -15.50 25.43 16.13
N ALA A 492 -15.29 25.07 14.86
CA ALA A 492 -16.23 24.27 14.09
C ALA A 492 -16.40 22.86 14.67
N ILE A 493 -15.30 22.20 15.07
CA ILE A 493 -15.35 20.89 15.73
C ILE A 493 -16.10 21.00 17.07
N GLN A 494 -15.74 21.96 17.92
CA GLN A 494 -16.38 22.20 19.21
C GLN A 494 -17.90 22.38 19.06
N LYS A 495 -18.31 23.19 18.08
CA LYS A 495 -19.74 23.44 17.80
C LYS A 495 -20.53 22.17 17.50
N TYR A 496 -19.95 21.19 16.82
CA TYR A 496 -20.60 19.90 16.54
C TYR A 496 -20.63 18.99 17.78
N LEU A 497 -19.58 18.98 18.59
CA LEU A 497 -19.56 18.26 19.87
C LEU A 497 -20.62 18.80 20.84
N ASP A 498 -20.76 20.13 20.96
CA ASP A 498 -21.73 20.75 21.87
C ASP A 498 -23.19 20.50 21.48
N LYS A 499 -23.44 20.23 20.21
CA LYS A 499 -24.80 19.90 19.73
C LYS A 499 -25.24 18.48 20.07
N ASN A 500 -24.30 17.60 20.42
CA ASN A 500 -24.63 16.22 20.69
C ASN A 500 -25.11 16.05 22.14
N PRO A 501 -26.31 15.46 22.38
CA PRO A 501 -26.88 15.26 23.72
C PRO A 501 -25.99 14.43 24.64
N ALA A 502 -25.16 13.50 24.09
CA ALA A 502 -24.26 12.66 24.88
C ALA A 502 -23.13 13.46 25.58
N ASN A 503 -22.81 14.66 25.12
CA ASN A 503 -21.83 15.54 25.77
C ASN A 503 -22.44 16.38 26.93
N LYS A 504 -23.75 16.22 27.19
CA LYS A 504 -24.45 16.95 28.26
C LYS A 504 -24.63 16.12 29.53
N LEU A 505 -24.17 14.88 29.54
CA LEU A 505 -24.13 13.98 30.68
C LEU A 505 -22.69 13.88 31.21
#